data_e7e550a66c99cdd761182e23bc2c6f9e
#
_entry.id   e7e550a66c99cdd761182e23bc2c6f9e
#
_cell.length_a   1.000
_cell.length_b   1.000
_cell.length_c   1.000
_cell.angle_alpha   90.00
_cell.angle_beta   90.00
_cell.angle_gamma   90.00
#
_symmetry.space_group_name_H-M   'P 1'
#
loop_
_entity.id
_entity.type
_entity.pdbx_description
1 polymer ?
#
loop_
_entity_poly.entity_id
_entity_poly.type
_entity_poly.pdbx_seq_one_letter_code
_entity_poly.pdbx_strand_id
1 'polypeptide(L)'
;MKILLFICGEGLGHTGRCLALGKEFLAAGHEVNFGAYGYSKGLVQKTGYSAYEIPSEIKLAGEAGTFDIRKSIKETLNNLSPSGFRKILRLIEKLDPDVVLSDGYYTGILAAQKRKVPVYFIGHQFNMEEFFWKKGLFAGIAGIFVKRFYNYVFSSVDGIIVPDYPLPYSVNRKNFTISRAVNDNIFFSGPLIRCRYQEAREKAFKRPNVLSTIGAFGYRAAVFRNVLEAAKLDPSIYYTFISGPEIDPEQFSKVPENVEFTGFTENPFPYYKGSDLVITAGGHGTIMESLAFGLPILSFPDEKHAEQENNASVLEEAGYGKRMSYLTPPEVILACIREIFEDENYSKKTRRLMELAEVLDGPAAVRKFLEEKHRG
;
A
#
# COMPACT_ATOMS: atom_id res chain seq x y z
N MET A 1 -6.66 11.30 -23.29
CA MET A 1 -6.67 9.81 -23.29
C MET A 1 -7.84 9.30 -22.47
N LYS A 2 -8.40 8.14 -22.84
CA LYS A 2 -9.30 7.34 -22.02
C LYS A 2 -8.48 6.33 -21.23
N ILE A 3 -8.51 6.39 -19.92
CA ILE A 3 -7.69 5.59 -19.03
C ILE A 3 -8.58 4.64 -18.23
N LEU A 4 -8.25 3.36 -18.22
CA LEU A 4 -8.92 2.36 -17.39
C LEU A 4 -7.95 1.86 -16.31
N LEU A 5 -8.31 2.11 -15.05
CA LEU A 5 -7.55 1.66 -13.86
C LEU A 5 -8.20 0.41 -13.28
N PHE A 6 -7.48 -0.70 -13.26
CA PHE A 6 -7.87 -1.89 -12.51
C PHE A 6 -7.23 -1.90 -11.13
N ILE A 7 -8.04 -2.15 -10.11
CA ILE A 7 -7.63 -2.13 -8.70
C ILE A 7 -7.79 -3.52 -8.09
N CYS A 8 -6.71 -4.06 -7.51
CA CYS A 8 -6.81 -5.18 -6.59
C CYS A 8 -7.59 -4.75 -5.35
N GLY A 9 -8.67 -5.47 -5.03
CA GLY A 9 -9.55 -5.15 -3.90
C GLY A 9 -8.99 -5.49 -2.52
N GLU A 10 -7.83 -6.10 -2.46
CA GLU A 10 -7.17 -6.51 -1.22
C GLU A 10 -6.28 -5.38 -0.68
N GLY A 11 -6.77 -4.70 0.35
CA GLY A 11 -6.05 -3.63 1.04
C GLY A 11 -6.32 -2.22 0.50
N LEU A 12 -6.27 -1.25 1.41
CA LEU A 12 -6.56 0.16 1.14
C LEU A 12 -5.49 0.85 0.29
N GLY A 13 -4.24 0.34 0.31
CA GLY A 13 -3.11 0.95 -0.39
C GLY A 13 -3.28 0.98 -1.91
N HIS A 14 -3.82 -0.10 -2.51
CA HIS A 14 -4.11 -0.16 -3.94
C HIS A 14 -5.14 0.89 -4.35
N THR A 15 -6.22 1.00 -3.59
CA THR A 15 -7.27 1.99 -3.83
C THR A 15 -6.76 3.41 -3.69
N GLY A 16 -5.99 3.69 -2.64
CA GLY A 16 -5.40 5.01 -2.39
C GLY A 16 -4.53 5.49 -3.54
N ARG A 17 -3.62 4.65 -4.05
CA ARG A 17 -2.75 4.97 -5.20
C ARG A 17 -3.54 5.25 -6.47
N CYS A 18 -4.49 4.38 -6.78
CA CYS A 18 -5.31 4.55 -7.97
C CYS A 18 -6.20 5.79 -7.92
N LEU A 19 -6.72 6.15 -6.73
CA LEU A 19 -7.45 7.41 -6.55
C LEU A 19 -6.55 8.65 -6.70
N ALA A 20 -5.28 8.57 -6.26
CA ALA A 20 -4.32 9.64 -6.49
C ALA A 20 -4.07 9.86 -7.99
N LEU A 21 -3.87 8.79 -8.74
CA LEU A 21 -3.72 8.83 -10.19
C LEU A 21 -4.98 9.33 -10.89
N GLY A 22 -6.17 8.85 -10.48
CA GLY A 22 -7.44 9.29 -11.03
C GLY A 22 -7.68 10.78 -10.87
N LYS A 23 -7.36 11.34 -9.68
CA LYS A 23 -7.43 12.78 -9.40
C LYS A 23 -6.54 13.57 -10.38
N GLU A 24 -5.29 13.13 -10.57
CA GLU A 24 -4.32 13.79 -11.43
C GLU A 24 -4.72 13.73 -12.91
N PHE A 25 -5.14 12.56 -13.39
CA PHE A 25 -5.55 12.40 -14.79
C PHE A 25 -6.79 13.23 -15.13
N LEU A 26 -7.81 13.25 -14.25
CA LEU A 26 -9.00 14.08 -14.45
C LEU A 26 -8.67 15.57 -14.45
N ALA A 27 -7.79 16.03 -13.55
CA ALA A 27 -7.33 17.40 -13.51
C ALA A 27 -6.61 17.81 -14.81
N ALA A 28 -5.96 16.86 -15.48
CA ALA A 28 -5.31 17.05 -16.77
C ALA A 28 -6.25 16.89 -17.98
N GLY A 29 -7.58 16.68 -17.77
CA GLY A 29 -8.56 16.56 -18.83
C GLY A 29 -8.66 15.19 -19.48
N HIS A 30 -8.13 14.13 -18.85
CA HIS A 30 -8.30 12.76 -19.31
C HIS A 30 -9.63 12.16 -18.83
N GLU A 31 -10.18 11.20 -19.58
CA GLU A 31 -11.31 10.38 -19.14
C GLU A 31 -10.78 9.22 -18.30
N VAL A 32 -11.34 9.02 -17.11
CA VAL A 32 -10.87 7.99 -16.16
C VAL A 32 -12.03 7.08 -15.75
N ASN A 33 -11.82 5.78 -15.94
CA ASN A 33 -12.75 4.74 -15.51
C ASN A 33 -12.01 3.75 -14.58
N PHE A 34 -12.73 3.19 -13.59
CA PHE A 34 -12.16 2.25 -12.65
C PHE A 34 -12.84 0.88 -12.76
N GLY A 35 -12.06 -0.19 -12.80
CA GLY A 35 -12.49 -1.55 -12.52
C GLY A 35 -12.06 -1.94 -11.11
N ALA A 36 -13.02 -2.20 -10.22
CA ALA A 36 -12.75 -2.53 -8.84
C ALA A 36 -13.80 -3.49 -8.27
N TYR A 37 -13.50 -4.14 -7.14
CA TYR A 37 -14.41 -5.02 -6.43
C TYR A 37 -14.38 -4.74 -4.92
N GLY A 38 -15.38 -5.26 -4.23
CA GLY A 38 -15.45 -5.18 -2.77
C GLY A 38 -15.40 -3.74 -2.24
N TYR A 39 -14.66 -3.54 -1.16
CA TYR A 39 -14.51 -2.26 -0.49
C TYR A 39 -13.95 -1.16 -1.43
N SER A 40 -12.96 -1.52 -2.28
CA SER A 40 -12.32 -0.59 -3.21
C SER A 40 -13.32 0.06 -4.17
N LYS A 41 -14.27 -0.72 -4.68
CA LYS A 41 -15.35 -0.19 -5.55
C LYS A 41 -16.20 0.85 -4.83
N GLY A 42 -16.62 0.55 -3.59
CA GLY A 42 -17.42 1.48 -2.78
C GLY A 42 -16.68 2.79 -2.52
N LEU A 43 -15.38 2.72 -2.22
CA LEU A 43 -14.56 3.90 -1.97
C LEU A 43 -14.38 4.75 -3.24
N VAL A 44 -14.13 4.12 -4.40
CA VAL A 44 -14.05 4.82 -5.69
C VAL A 44 -15.37 5.51 -6.03
N GLN A 45 -16.52 4.86 -5.81
CA GLN A 45 -17.82 5.46 -6.07
C GLN A 45 -18.13 6.67 -5.16
N LYS A 46 -17.75 6.59 -3.88
CA LYS A 46 -17.91 7.72 -2.93
C LYS A 46 -17.11 8.96 -3.32
N THR A 47 -16.02 8.79 -4.05
CA THR A 47 -15.25 9.93 -4.58
C THR A 47 -15.82 10.52 -5.88
N GLY A 48 -16.95 9.98 -6.37
CA GLY A 48 -17.64 10.47 -7.56
C GLY A 48 -17.13 9.90 -8.88
N TYR A 49 -16.21 8.92 -8.86
CA TYR A 49 -15.68 8.29 -10.06
C TYR A 49 -16.56 7.15 -10.58
N SER A 50 -16.52 6.92 -11.90
CA SER A 50 -17.14 5.75 -12.53
C SER A 50 -16.40 4.49 -12.13
N ALA A 51 -17.05 3.57 -11.41
CA ALA A 51 -16.49 2.31 -10.97
C ALA A 51 -17.31 1.12 -11.48
N TYR A 52 -16.67 0.25 -12.24
CA TYR A 52 -17.26 -0.97 -12.79
C TYR A 52 -16.88 -2.17 -11.90
N GLU A 53 -17.88 -3.00 -11.60
CA GLU A 53 -17.66 -4.23 -10.84
C GLU A 53 -16.85 -5.24 -11.65
N ILE A 54 -15.71 -5.64 -11.13
CA ILE A 54 -14.87 -6.70 -11.68
C ILE A 54 -14.84 -7.92 -10.75
N PRO A 55 -14.54 -9.12 -11.26
CA PRO A 55 -14.38 -10.30 -10.44
C PRO A 55 -13.23 -10.14 -9.44
N SER A 56 -13.41 -10.66 -8.23
CA SER A 56 -12.33 -10.81 -7.26
C SER A 56 -11.28 -11.79 -7.79
N GLU A 57 -10.01 -11.46 -7.69
CA GLU A 57 -8.90 -12.28 -8.18
C GLU A 57 -8.13 -12.91 -7.02
N ILE A 58 -7.66 -12.12 -6.10
CA ILE A 58 -6.87 -12.55 -4.94
C ILE A 58 -7.68 -12.33 -3.69
N LYS A 59 -7.58 -13.26 -2.73
CA LYS A 59 -8.05 -13.08 -1.36
C LYS A 59 -6.94 -13.35 -0.38
N LEU A 60 -6.64 -12.37 0.45
CA LEU A 60 -5.70 -12.51 1.55
C LEU A 60 -6.45 -12.96 2.80
N ALA A 61 -5.91 -13.96 3.50
CA ALA A 61 -6.44 -14.46 4.76
C ALA A 61 -5.36 -14.51 5.83
N GLY A 62 -5.73 -14.20 7.07
CA GLY A 62 -4.85 -14.25 8.22
C GLY A 62 -5.63 -14.46 9.51
N GLU A 63 -4.92 -14.83 10.57
CA GLU A 63 -5.49 -15.02 11.90
C GLU A 63 -4.46 -14.61 12.96
N ALA A 64 -4.91 -13.88 13.99
CA ALA A 64 -4.09 -13.49 15.15
C ALA A 64 -2.72 -12.87 14.80
N GLY A 65 -2.65 -11.99 13.81
CA GLY A 65 -1.41 -11.32 13.40
C GLY A 65 -0.51 -12.15 12.48
N THR A 66 -0.97 -13.32 12.02
CA THR A 66 -0.22 -14.21 11.13
C THR A 66 -0.93 -14.36 9.78
N PHE A 67 -0.19 -14.15 8.69
CA PHE A 67 -0.68 -14.38 7.33
C PHE A 67 -0.76 -15.89 7.01
N ASP A 68 -1.92 -16.35 6.53
CA ASP A 68 -2.16 -17.75 6.12
C ASP A 68 -2.21 -17.89 4.60
N ILE A 69 -1.08 -18.30 4.02
CA ILE A 69 -0.96 -18.50 2.57
C ILE A 69 -1.83 -19.66 2.05
N ARG A 70 -2.02 -20.74 2.81
CA ARG A 70 -2.82 -21.90 2.35
C ARG A 70 -4.27 -21.53 2.22
N LYS A 71 -4.80 -20.82 3.22
CA LYS A 71 -6.16 -20.30 3.22
C LYS A 71 -6.34 -19.29 2.09
N SER A 72 -5.39 -18.36 1.91
CA SER A 72 -5.40 -17.37 0.83
C SER A 72 -5.42 -18.01 -0.56
N ILE A 73 -4.60 -19.04 -0.80
CA ILE A 73 -4.58 -19.78 -2.08
C ILE A 73 -5.93 -20.48 -2.32
N LYS A 74 -6.46 -21.18 -1.30
CA LYS A 74 -7.74 -21.89 -1.42
C LYS A 74 -8.87 -20.93 -1.76
N GLU A 75 -8.95 -19.79 -1.07
CA GLU A 75 -9.98 -18.79 -1.32
C GLU A 75 -9.81 -18.11 -2.70
N THR A 76 -8.57 -17.84 -3.11
CA THR A 76 -8.26 -17.29 -4.43
C THR A 76 -8.69 -18.25 -5.55
N LEU A 77 -8.34 -19.54 -5.45
CA LEU A 77 -8.71 -20.55 -6.47
C LEU A 77 -10.23 -20.72 -6.60
N ASN A 78 -10.97 -20.61 -5.50
CA ASN A 78 -12.43 -20.68 -5.50
C ASN A 78 -13.09 -19.50 -6.24
N ASN A 79 -12.40 -18.36 -6.37
CA ASN A 79 -12.90 -17.16 -7.03
C ASN A 79 -12.50 -17.04 -8.50
N LEU A 80 -11.45 -17.74 -8.95
CA LEU A 80 -11.04 -17.73 -10.34
C LEU A 80 -12.09 -18.41 -11.23
N SER A 81 -12.60 -17.68 -12.23
CA SER A 81 -13.59 -18.24 -13.16
C SER A 81 -13.34 -17.76 -14.60
N PRO A 82 -13.52 -18.65 -15.61
CA PRO A 82 -13.44 -18.25 -17.01
C PRO A 82 -14.46 -17.18 -17.41
N SER A 83 -15.60 -17.13 -16.74
CA SER A 83 -16.62 -16.08 -16.94
C SER A 83 -16.11 -14.72 -16.50
N GLY A 84 -15.28 -14.67 -15.46
CA GLY A 84 -14.63 -13.46 -14.97
C GLY A 84 -13.73 -12.82 -16.05
N PHE A 85 -12.86 -13.59 -16.68
CA PHE A 85 -12.01 -13.09 -17.77
C PHE A 85 -12.83 -12.51 -18.93
N ARG A 86 -13.91 -13.19 -19.34
CA ARG A 86 -14.81 -12.70 -20.40
C ARG A 86 -15.48 -11.37 -20.01
N LYS A 87 -15.81 -11.19 -18.72
CA LYS A 87 -16.39 -9.92 -18.23
C LYS A 87 -15.40 -8.77 -18.39
N ILE A 88 -14.12 -8.99 -18.07
CA ILE A 88 -13.08 -7.96 -18.24
C ILE A 88 -12.85 -7.65 -19.72
N LEU A 89 -12.79 -8.66 -20.60
CA LEU A 89 -12.69 -8.43 -22.04
C LEU A 89 -13.81 -7.55 -22.59
N ARG A 90 -15.06 -7.81 -22.17
CA ARG A 90 -16.24 -7.00 -22.56
C ARG A 90 -16.18 -5.58 -21.97
N LEU A 91 -15.64 -5.43 -20.77
CA LEU A 91 -15.48 -4.12 -20.16
C LEU A 91 -14.49 -3.26 -20.93
N ILE A 92 -13.32 -3.81 -21.28
CA ILE A 92 -12.32 -3.13 -22.12
C ILE A 92 -12.92 -2.76 -23.48
N GLU A 93 -13.62 -3.68 -24.13
CA GLU A 93 -14.28 -3.45 -25.41
C GLU A 93 -15.34 -2.34 -25.33
N LYS A 94 -16.13 -2.31 -24.26
CA LYS A 94 -17.18 -1.30 -24.03
C LYS A 94 -16.61 0.09 -23.80
N LEU A 95 -15.52 0.19 -23.02
CA LEU A 95 -14.92 1.47 -22.63
C LEU A 95 -13.93 1.99 -23.67
N ASP A 96 -13.40 1.09 -24.51
CA ASP A 96 -12.42 1.40 -25.56
C ASP A 96 -11.30 2.33 -25.04
N PRO A 97 -10.53 1.91 -24.00
CA PRO A 97 -9.51 2.75 -23.41
C PRO A 97 -8.26 2.84 -24.28
N ASP A 98 -7.61 4.00 -24.30
CA ASP A 98 -6.32 4.22 -24.94
C ASP A 98 -5.20 3.51 -24.17
N VAL A 99 -5.33 3.39 -22.85
CA VAL A 99 -4.36 2.76 -21.95
C VAL A 99 -5.04 2.13 -20.75
N VAL A 100 -4.50 0.99 -20.32
CA VAL A 100 -4.87 0.30 -19.08
C VAL A 100 -3.75 0.43 -18.06
N LEU A 101 -4.10 0.83 -16.85
CA LEU A 101 -3.24 0.75 -15.67
C LEU A 101 -3.77 -0.34 -14.75
N SER A 102 -2.93 -1.26 -14.31
CA SER A 102 -3.35 -2.37 -13.45
C SER A 102 -2.54 -2.42 -12.17
N ASP A 103 -3.19 -2.10 -11.06
CA ASP A 103 -2.59 -2.14 -9.74
C ASP A 103 -2.91 -3.49 -9.06
N GLY A 104 -1.99 -4.44 -9.22
CA GLY A 104 -2.09 -5.76 -8.63
C GLY A 104 -3.22 -6.64 -9.17
N TYR A 105 -3.88 -6.27 -10.28
CA TYR A 105 -4.97 -7.04 -10.89
C TYR A 105 -4.55 -7.69 -12.22
N TYR A 106 -4.09 -8.94 -12.15
CA TYR A 106 -3.43 -9.63 -13.28
C TYR A 106 -4.38 -10.01 -14.42
N THR A 107 -5.62 -10.35 -14.10
CA THR A 107 -6.65 -10.61 -15.13
C THR A 107 -6.87 -9.40 -16.02
N GLY A 108 -6.78 -8.20 -15.49
CA GLY A 108 -6.85 -6.95 -16.25
C GLY A 108 -5.71 -6.82 -17.25
N ILE A 109 -4.48 -7.17 -16.86
CA ILE A 109 -3.30 -7.18 -17.73
C ILE A 109 -3.50 -8.13 -18.90
N LEU A 110 -3.82 -9.40 -18.61
CA LEU A 110 -4.03 -10.42 -19.64
C LEU A 110 -5.17 -10.08 -20.61
N ALA A 111 -6.22 -9.44 -20.11
CA ALA A 111 -7.34 -9.01 -20.93
C ALA A 111 -6.97 -7.82 -21.84
N ALA A 112 -6.22 -6.83 -21.32
CA ALA A 112 -5.73 -5.71 -22.10
C ALA A 112 -4.80 -6.18 -23.25
N GLN A 113 -3.87 -7.09 -22.94
CA GLN A 113 -3.00 -7.72 -23.95
C GLN A 113 -3.82 -8.46 -25.03
N LYS A 114 -4.83 -9.23 -24.64
CA LYS A 114 -5.72 -9.94 -25.57
C LYS A 114 -6.45 -8.96 -26.49
N ARG A 115 -6.76 -7.76 -26.00
CA ARG A 115 -7.40 -6.68 -26.77
C ARG A 115 -6.41 -5.75 -27.47
N LYS A 116 -5.09 -6.00 -27.30
CA LYS A 116 -4.02 -5.15 -27.84
C LYS A 116 -4.09 -3.69 -27.37
N VAL A 117 -4.58 -3.48 -26.16
CA VAL A 117 -4.56 -2.17 -25.50
C VAL A 117 -3.27 -2.05 -24.69
N PRO A 118 -2.51 -0.95 -24.83
CA PRO A 118 -1.32 -0.71 -24.02
C PRO A 118 -1.61 -0.85 -22.53
N VAL A 119 -0.76 -1.59 -21.80
CA VAL A 119 -0.99 -1.89 -20.39
C VAL A 119 0.26 -1.70 -19.55
N TYR A 120 0.13 -0.94 -18.47
CA TYR A 120 1.17 -0.71 -17.47
C TYR A 120 0.79 -1.37 -16.16
N PHE A 121 1.75 -2.07 -15.56
CA PHE A 121 1.59 -2.65 -14.23
C PHE A 121 2.02 -1.64 -13.18
N ILE A 122 1.19 -1.44 -12.15
CA ILE A 122 1.56 -0.68 -10.95
C ILE A 122 1.83 -1.69 -9.84
N GLY A 123 3.04 -1.66 -9.27
CA GLY A 123 3.37 -2.60 -8.22
C GLY A 123 4.68 -2.30 -7.51
N HIS A 124 4.81 -2.86 -6.33
CA HIS A 124 5.95 -2.68 -5.42
C HIS A 124 6.53 -4.01 -4.91
N GLN A 125 5.93 -5.14 -5.28
CA GLN A 125 6.39 -6.47 -4.90
C GLN A 125 6.55 -7.35 -6.13
N PHE A 126 7.77 -7.90 -6.34
CA PHE A 126 8.14 -8.65 -7.52
C PHE A 126 8.68 -10.05 -7.21
N ASN A 127 8.80 -10.41 -5.93
CA ASN A 127 9.34 -11.66 -5.42
C ASN A 127 8.25 -12.53 -4.75
N MET A 128 7.09 -12.65 -5.40
CA MET A 128 5.94 -13.42 -4.86
C MET A 128 6.28 -14.89 -4.58
N GLU A 129 7.30 -15.46 -5.25
CA GLU A 129 7.78 -16.81 -4.95
C GLU A 129 8.34 -16.98 -3.54
N GLU A 130 8.77 -15.91 -2.87
CA GLU A 130 9.30 -15.97 -1.50
C GLU A 130 8.24 -16.46 -0.49
N PHE A 131 6.95 -16.23 -0.75
CA PHE A 131 5.88 -16.78 0.07
C PHE A 131 5.86 -18.31 0.09
N PHE A 132 6.45 -18.96 -0.92
CA PHE A 132 6.44 -20.40 -1.10
C PHE A 132 7.74 -21.06 -0.62
N TRP A 133 8.84 -20.31 -0.58
CA TRP A 133 10.15 -20.84 -0.17
C TRP A 133 10.15 -21.16 1.33
N LYS A 134 10.93 -22.16 1.71
CA LYS A 134 11.03 -22.66 3.09
C LYS A 134 9.78 -23.35 3.65
N LYS A 135 8.78 -23.69 2.79
CA LYS A 135 7.52 -24.34 3.21
C LYS A 135 7.38 -25.80 2.73
N GLY A 136 8.49 -26.42 2.31
CA GLY A 136 8.56 -27.81 1.84
C GLY A 136 8.59 -27.96 0.32
N LEU A 137 8.86 -29.19 -0.16
CA LEU A 137 9.14 -29.49 -1.57
C LEU A 137 7.98 -29.06 -2.52
N PHE A 138 6.73 -29.40 -2.15
CA PHE A 138 5.57 -29.05 -2.98
C PHE A 138 5.36 -27.53 -3.06
N ALA A 139 5.58 -26.82 -1.98
CA ALA A 139 5.51 -25.36 -1.99
C ALA A 139 6.61 -24.75 -2.87
N GLY A 140 7.83 -25.30 -2.83
CA GLY A 140 8.92 -24.87 -3.70
C GLY A 140 8.60 -25.04 -5.18
N ILE A 141 7.98 -26.17 -5.57
CA ILE A 141 7.52 -26.38 -6.96
C ILE A 141 6.46 -25.34 -7.34
N ALA A 142 5.47 -25.09 -6.48
CA ALA A 142 4.47 -24.04 -6.72
C ALA A 142 5.13 -22.67 -6.88
N GLY A 143 6.14 -22.34 -6.08
CA GLY A 143 6.92 -21.10 -6.19
C GLY A 143 7.59 -20.93 -7.56
N ILE A 144 8.09 -22.01 -8.18
CA ILE A 144 8.67 -21.95 -9.53
C ILE A 144 7.60 -21.57 -10.58
N PHE A 145 6.39 -22.13 -10.49
CA PHE A 145 5.29 -21.77 -11.39
C PHE A 145 4.84 -20.32 -11.18
N VAL A 146 4.73 -19.90 -9.92
CA VAL A 146 4.41 -18.52 -9.57
C VAL A 146 5.46 -17.56 -10.16
N LYS A 147 6.74 -17.85 -9.97
CA LYS A 147 7.83 -17.05 -10.56
C LYS A 147 7.73 -16.95 -12.08
N ARG A 148 7.48 -18.08 -12.76
CA ARG A 148 7.33 -18.10 -14.23
C ARG A 148 6.13 -17.28 -14.69
N PHE A 149 5.00 -17.40 -14.00
CA PHE A 149 3.81 -16.61 -14.29
C PHE A 149 4.09 -15.11 -14.16
N TYR A 150 4.67 -14.68 -13.04
CA TYR A 150 5.00 -13.28 -12.83
C TYR A 150 6.04 -12.75 -13.81
N ASN A 151 7.07 -13.53 -14.11
CA ASN A 151 8.03 -13.15 -15.14
C ASN A 151 7.36 -12.97 -16.53
N TYR A 152 6.44 -13.85 -16.89
CA TYR A 152 5.65 -13.69 -18.11
C TYR A 152 4.82 -12.41 -18.09
N VAL A 153 4.08 -12.16 -17.01
CA VAL A 153 3.25 -10.94 -16.88
C VAL A 153 4.13 -9.69 -16.96
N PHE A 154 5.21 -9.63 -16.20
CA PHE A 154 6.06 -8.43 -16.15
C PHE A 154 6.86 -8.20 -17.44
N SER A 155 7.20 -9.25 -18.20
CA SER A 155 7.83 -9.08 -19.51
C SER A 155 6.85 -8.71 -20.63
N SER A 156 5.56 -8.83 -20.39
CA SER A 156 4.52 -8.66 -21.39
C SER A 156 3.75 -7.34 -21.27
N VAL A 157 4.02 -6.53 -20.24
CA VAL A 157 3.47 -5.18 -20.11
C VAL A 157 4.34 -4.14 -20.82
N ASP A 158 3.73 -3.03 -21.22
CA ASP A 158 4.43 -1.93 -21.91
C ASP A 158 5.34 -1.14 -20.95
N GLY A 159 5.11 -1.25 -19.63
CA GLY A 159 5.98 -0.73 -18.60
C GLY A 159 5.50 -1.06 -17.19
N ILE A 160 6.41 -0.89 -16.22
CA ILE A 160 6.18 -1.11 -14.80
C ILE A 160 6.34 0.21 -14.06
N ILE A 161 5.29 0.64 -13.39
CA ILE A 161 5.29 1.82 -12.54
C ILE A 161 5.49 1.37 -11.09
N VAL A 162 6.59 1.76 -10.49
CA VAL A 162 6.91 1.48 -9.10
C VAL A 162 6.52 2.68 -8.25
N PRO A 163 5.49 2.56 -7.38
CA PRO A 163 4.98 3.67 -6.58
C PRO A 163 5.83 3.94 -5.33
N ASP A 164 7.12 4.07 -5.52
CA ASP A 164 8.12 4.22 -4.45
C ASP A 164 9.22 5.20 -4.87
N TYR A 165 9.99 5.65 -3.92
CA TYR A 165 11.17 6.48 -4.17
C TYR A 165 12.18 5.73 -5.06
N PRO A 166 12.93 6.45 -5.92
CA PRO A 166 14.01 5.81 -6.66
C PRO A 166 15.13 5.34 -5.73
N LEU A 167 15.94 4.40 -6.21
CA LEU A 167 17.14 3.98 -5.49
C LEU A 167 18.08 5.17 -5.26
N PRO A 168 18.75 5.27 -4.11
CA PRO A 168 18.83 4.29 -3.03
C PRO A 168 17.73 4.41 -1.96
N TYR A 169 16.76 5.30 -2.13
CA TYR A 169 15.74 5.65 -1.11
C TYR A 169 14.55 4.68 -1.07
N SER A 170 14.43 3.78 -2.05
CA SER A 170 13.33 2.84 -2.16
C SER A 170 13.21 1.95 -0.93
N VAL A 171 11.98 1.88 -0.39
CA VAL A 171 11.63 1.01 0.73
C VAL A 171 11.42 -0.43 0.27
N ASN A 172 10.95 -0.61 -0.96
CA ASN A 172 10.68 -1.94 -1.50
C ASN A 172 11.92 -2.62 -2.14
N ARG A 173 13.13 -2.06 -1.97
CA ARG A 173 14.35 -2.58 -2.62
C ARG A 173 14.63 -4.06 -2.36
N LYS A 174 14.19 -4.61 -1.23
CA LYS A 174 14.29 -6.04 -0.91
C LYS A 174 13.18 -6.89 -1.56
N ASN A 175 12.10 -6.27 -2.04
CA ASN A 175 11.01 -6.92 -2.75
C ASN A 175 11.23 -6.91 -4.28
N PHE A 176 12.42 -6.46 -4.74
CA PHE A 176 12.71 -6.15 -6.12
C PHE A 176 13.63 -7.20 -6.74
N THR A 177 13.09 -8.38 -7.05
CA THR A 177 13.82 -9.42 -7.76
C THR A 177 13.25 -9.58 -9.17
N ILE A 178 13.63 -8.68 -10.09
CA ILE A 178 13.15 -8.72 -11.47
C ILE A 178 14.22 -9.30 -12.38
N SER A 179 13.83 -10.13 -13.35
CA SER A 179 14.73 -10.61 -14.38
C SER A 179 15.25 -9.46 -15.26
N ARG A 180 16.47 -9.59 -15.81
CA ARG A 180 17.08 -8.56 -16.68
C ARG A 180 16.20 -8.15 -17.87
N ALA A 181 15.36 -9.06 -18.38
CA ALA A 181 14.46 -8.80 -19.51
C ALA A 181 13.35 -7.77 -19.21
N VAL A 182 13.12 -7.45 -17.94
CA VAL A 182 12.06 -6.50 -17.51
C VAL A 182 12.64 -5.16 -17.07
N ASN A 183 13.98 -5.07 -16.83
CA ASN A 183 14.62 -3.90 -16.22
C ASN A 183 14.53 -2.60 -17.05
N ASP A 184 14.42 -2.68 -18.36
CA ASP A 184 14.43 -1.49 -19.24
C ASP A 184 13.11 -0.71 -19.24
N ASN A 185 12.03 -1.30 -18.70
CA ASN A 185 10.68 -0.73 -18.68
C ASN A 185 10.18 -0.32 -17.30
N ILE A 186 11.09 -0.12 -16.34
CA ILE A 186 10.74 0.23 -14.96
C ILE A 186 10.84 1.73 -14.75
N PHE A 187 9.76 2.31 -14.21
CA PHE A 187 9.66 3.72 -13.86
C PHE A 187 9.32 3.88 -12.38
N PHE A 188 10.24 4.44 -11.60
CA PHE A 188 9.99 4.85 -10.21
C PHE A 188 9.28 6.19 -10.20
N SER A 189 8.01 6.20 -9.85
CA SER A 189 7.19 7.40 -9.87
C SER A 189 7.42 8.32 -8.66
N GLY A 190 7.93 7.80 -7.57
CA GLY A 190 7.73 8.37 -6.23
C GLY A 190 6.42 7.91 -5.62
N PRO A 191 6.13 8.31 -4.37
CA PRO A 191 4.90 7.96 -3.67
C PRO A 191 3.64 8.38 -4.42
N LEU A 192 2.71 7.45 -4.64
CA LEU A 192 1.39 7.73 -5.19
C LEU A 192 0.41 7.99 -4.05
N ILE A 193 0.33 9.22 -3.57
CA ILE A 193 -0.51 9.64 -2.44
C ILE A 193 -1.60 10.61 -2.87
N ARG A 194 -2.77 10.54 -2.20
CA ARG A 194 -3.96 11.34 -2.56
C ARG A 194 -3.89 12.82 -2.17
N CYS A 195 -2.97 13.15 -1.26
CA CYS A 195 -2.82 14.51 -0.73
C CYS A 195 -1.34 14.75 -0.44
N ARG A 196 -0.80 15.86 -0.93
CA ARG A 196 0.57 16.29 -0.64
C ARG A 196 0.62 16.95 0.74
N TYR A 197 1.80 16.96 1.35
CA TYR A 197 2.01 17.59 2.66
C TYR A 197 1.51 19.03 2.71
N GLN A 198 1.78 19.82 1.66
CA GLN A 198 1.39 21.23 1.59
C GLN A 198 -0.13 21.41 1.44
N GLU A 199 -0.84 20.48 0.82
CA GLU A 199 -2.29 20.52 0.62
C GLU A 199 -3.07 20.10 1.87
N ALA A 200 -2.46 19.28 2.74
CA ALA A 200 -3.11 18.77 3.93
C ALA A 200 -3.35 19.88 4.96
N ARG A 201 -4.54 19.89 5.54
CA ARG A 201 -4.80 20.67 6.76
C ARG A 201 -4.21 19.92 7.94
N GLU A 202 -3.56 20.62 8.85
CA GLU A 202 -3.06 20.03 10.09
C GLU A 202 -4.21 19.85 11.08
N LYS A 203 -4.36 18.65 11.66
CA LYS A 203 -5.17 18.46 12.86
C LYS A 203 -4.30 18.83 14.06
N ALA A 204 -4.77 19.76 14.89
CA ALA A 204 -4.07 20.17 16.09
C ALA A 204 -4.14 19.04 17.14
N PHE A 205 -2.97 18.53 17.53
CA PHE A 205 -2.80 17.58 18.62
C PHE A 205 -1.92 18.14 19.72
N LYS A 206 -2.05 17.62 20.91
CA LYS A 206 -1.02 17.77 21.93
C LYS A 206 0.21 17.00 21.48
N ARG A 207 1.41 17.54 21.68
CA ARG A 207 2.68 16.96 21.22
C ARG A 207 3.54 16.56 22.41
N PRO A 208 4.39 15.50 22.26
CA PRO A 208 4.54 14.70 21.04
C PRO A 208 3.33 13.80 20.81
N ASN A 209 2.92 13.60 19.54
CA ASN A 209 1.79 12.75 19.15
C ASN A 209 2.23 11.57 18.27
N VAL A 210 1.80 10.37 18.65
CA VAL A 210 2.01 9.12 17.91
C VAL A 210 0.72 8.73 17.21
N LEU A 211 0.74 8.67 15.89
CA LEU A 211 -0.37 8.16 15.09
C LEU A 211 -0.25 6.65 14.91
N SER A 212 -1.22 5.89 15.42
CA SER A 212 -1.29 4.44 15.22
C SER A 212 -2.33 4.10 14.15
N THR A 213 -1.87 3.58 13.01
CA THR A 213 -2.71 3.12 11.91
C THR A 213 -2.16 1.82 11.33
N ILE A 214 -2.87 0.71 11.50
CA ILE A 214 -2.40 -0.63 11.17
C ILE A 214 -3.09 -1.26 9.94
N GLY A 215 -3.86 -0.47 9.20
CA GLY A 215 -4.55 -0.90 7.98
C GLY A 215 -5.88 -1.62 8.23
N ALA A 216 -6.40 -2.29 7.18
CA ALA A 216 -7.80 -2.73 7.12
C ALA A 216 -8.14 -3.97 7.97
N PHE A 217 -7.17 -4.87 8.19
CA PHE A 217 -7.46 -6.22 8.70
C PHE A 217 -7.70 -6.26 10.21
N GLY A 218 -8.85 -6.81 10.62
CA GLY A 218 -9.28 -6.89 12.02
C GLY A 218 -8.37 -7.71 12.93
N TYR A 219 -7.66 -8.73 12.41
CA TYR A 219 -6.72 -9.54 13.19
C TYR A 219 -5.51 -8.74 13.74
N ARG A 220 -5.28 -7.53 13.26
CA ARG A 220 -4.22 -6.62 13.74
C ARG A 220 -4.57 -5.84 15.01
N ALA A 221 -5.78 -5.98 15.54
CA ALA A 221 -6.20 -5.32 16.78
C ALA A 221 -5.26 -5.59 17.98
N ALA A 222 -4.49 -6.69 17.96
CA ALA A 222 -3.49 -7.00 18.98
C ALA A 222 -2.40 -5.93 19.06
N VAL A 223 -1.97 -5.32 17.94
CA VAL A 223 -0.98 -4.22 17.96
C VAL A 223 -1.56 -3.01 18.69
N PHE A 224 -2.82 -2.65 18.42
CA PHE A 224 -3.46 -1.54 19.13
C PHE A 224 -3.48 -1.76 20.63
N ARG A 225 -3.75 -2.99 21.10
CA ARG A 225 -3.73 -3.29 22.53
C ARG A 225 -2.35 -3.10 23.12
N ASN A 226 -1.28 -3.60 22.49
CA ASN A 226 0.08 -3.44 22.98
C ASN A 226 0.53 -1.98 23.00
N VAL A 227 0.19 -1.20 21.95
CA VAL A 227 0.49 0.24 21.91
C VAL A 227 -0.34 1.00 22.94
N LEU A 228 -1.58 0.58 23.21
CA LEU A 228 -2.41 1.17 24.25
C LEU A 228 -1.83 0.93 25.66
N GLU A 229 -1.30 -0.28 25.92
CA GLU A 229 -0.59 -0.54 27.17
C GLU A 229 0.70 0.30 27.30
N ALA A 230 1.44 0.49 26.19
CA ALA A 230 2.59 1.39 26.18
C ALA A 230 2.19 2.85 26.47
N ALA A 231 1.05 3.31 25.95
CA ALA A 231 0.55 4.67 26.20
C ALA A 231 0.21 4.94 27.68
N LYS A 232 -0.20 3.91 28.42
CA LYS A 232 -0.45 4.03 29.87
C LYS A 232 0.81 4.28 30.69
N LEU A 233 1.97 3.86 30.18
CA LEU A 233 3.26 3.96 30.90
C LEU A 233 3.84 5.38 30.87
N ASP A 234 3.43 6.21 29.89
CA ASP A 234 3.91 7.59 29.77
C ASP A 234 2.80 8.55 29.32
N PRO A 235 2.12 9.22 30.25
CA PRO A 235 1.06 10.17 29.93
C PRO A 235 1.54 11.46 29.22
N SER A 236 2.84 11.72 29.14
CA SER A 236 3.39 12.89 28.47
C SER A 236 3.40 12.75 26.93
N ILE A 237 3.29 11.53 26.43
CA ILE A 237 3.17 11.21 25.00
C ILE A 237 1.70 10.99 24.66
N TYR A 238 1.20 11.68 23.63
CA TYR A 238 -0.17 11.54 23.16
C TYR A 238 -0.25 10.54 22.03
N TYR A 239 -1.37 9.83 21.92
CA TYR A 239 -1.59 8.82 20.91
C TYR A 239 -2.93 9.04 20.22
N THR A 240 -2.91 8.96 18.90
CA THR A 240 -4.12 8.94 18.08
C THR A 240 -4.21 7.62 17.33
N PHE A 241 -5.29 6.88 17.56
CA PHE A 241 -5.54 5.60 16.92
C PHE A 241 -6.60 5.77 15.85
N ILE A 242 -6.25 5.42 14.60
CA ILE A 242 -7.20 5.28 13.50
C ILE A 242 -7.40 3.80 13.22
N SER A 243 -8.61 3.29 13.45
CA SER A 243 -8.92 1.90 13.15
C SER A 243 -9.11 1.65 11.66
N GLY A 244 -8.82 0.43 11.21
CA GLY A 244 -9.29 -0.05 9.92
C GLY A 244 -10.80 -0.31 9.92
N PRO A 245 -11.43 -0.49 8.74
CA PRO A 245 -12.88 -0.70 8.64
C PRO A 245 -13.37 -2.00 9.29
N GLU A 246 -12.49 -2.98 9.52
CA GLU A 246 -12.83 -4.26 10.16
C GLU A 246 -12.63 -4.25 11.69
N ILE A 247 -12.15 -3.15 12.27
CA ILE A 247 -11.91 -3.02 13.71
C ILE A 247 -13.05 -2.19 14.30
N ASP A 248 -13.80 -2.81 15.20
CA ASP A 248 -14.85 -2.13 15.96
C ASP A 248 -14.23 -1.21 17.01
N PRO A 249 -14.44 0.13 16.92
CA PRO A 249 -13.93 1.09 17.89
C PRO A 249 -14.44 0.89 19.31
N GLU A 250 -15.62 0.29 19.49
CA GLU A 250 -16.22 0.04 20.81
C GLU A 250 -15.37 -0.90 21.67
N GLN A 251 -14.56 -1.78 21.03
CA GLN A 251 -13.59 -2.62 21.74
C GLN A 251 -12.52 -1.81 22.50
N PHE A 252 -12.36 -0.53 22.15
CA PHE A 252 -11.39 0.42 22.72
C PHE A 252 -12.08 1.60 23.42
N SER A 253 -13.27 1.41 23.95
CA SER A 253 -14.06 2.48 24.60
C SER A 253 -13.47 3.02 25.90
N LYS A 254 -12.55 2.27 26.54
CA LYS A 254 -11.84 2.66 27.76
C LYS A 254 -10.37 2.90 27.47
N VAL A 255 -10.03 4.12 27.06
CA VAL A 255 -8.66 4.54 26.77
C VAL A 255 -8.17 5.54 27.82
N PRO A 256 -6.85 5.65 28.07
CA PRO A 256 -6.27 6.67 28.95
C PRO A 256 -6.48 8.09 28.36
N GLU A 257 -6.33 9.12 29.22
CA GLU A 257 -6.55 10.53 28.83
C GLU A 257 -5.60 11.05 27.76
N ASN A 258 -4.44 10.42 27.57
CA ASN A 258 -3.47 10.72 26.52
C ASN A 258 -3.73 9.95 25.21
N VAL A 259 -4.88 9.30 25.06
CA VAL A 259 -5.25 8.52 23.87
C VAL A 259 -6.55 9.02 23.27
N GLU A 260 -6.55 9.35 21.99
CA GLU A 260 -7.73 9.55 21.17
C GLU A 260 -7.91 8.33 20.25
N PHE A 261 -9.06 7.65 20.35
CA PHE A 261 -9.40 6.55 19.45
C PHE A 261 -10.45 7.02 18.44
N THR A 262 -10.08 7.03 17.16
CA THR A 262 -10.93 7.43 16.05
C THR A 262 -11.25 6.18 15.21
N GLY A 263 -12.49 6.02 14.80
CA GLY A 263 -12.90 4.99 13.86
C GLY A 263 -12.22 5.16 12.49
N PHE A 264 -12.63 4.35 11.53
CA PHE A 264 -12.11 4.45 10.15
C PHE A 264 -12.35 5.86 9.58
N THR A 265 -11.31 6.42 8.95
CA THR A 265 -11.40 7.69 8.21
C THR A 265 -10.95 7.52 6.77
N GLU A 266 -11.70 8.10 5.84
CA GLU A 266 -11.34 8.14 4.42
C GLU A 266 -10.24 9.18 4.12
N ASN A 267 -10.03 10.13 5.03
CA ASN A 267 -9.01 11.18 4.92
C ASN A 267 -8.06 11.19 6.14
N PRO A 268 -7.01 10.37 6.14
CA PRO A 268 -6.05 10.33 7.24
C PRO A 268 -5.00 11.46 7.23
N PHE A 269 -4.91 12.24 6.15
CA PHE A 269 -3.83 13.21 5.94
C PHE A 269 -3.74 14.32 6.99
N PRO A 270 -4.84 14.88 7.53
CA PRO A 270 -4.76 15.80 8.66
C PRO A 270 -4.09 15.20 9.91
N TYR A 271 -4.25 13.89 10.11
CA TYR A 271 -3.65 13.16 11.23
C TYR A 271 -2.16 12.93 11.00
N TYR A 272 -1.76 12.54 9.77
CA TYR A 272 -0.32 12.46 9.44
C TYR A 272 0.37 13.79 9.68
N LYS A 273 -0.20 14.90 9.19
CA LYS A 273 0.43 16.23 9.33
C LYS A 273 0.53 16.70 10.77
N GLY A 274 -0.41 16.31 11.64
CA GLY A 274 -0.43 16.67 13.06
C GLY A 274 0.39 15.75 13.96
N SER A 275 1.05 14.70 13.44
CA SER A 275 1.76 13.71 14.24
C SER A 275 3.27 13.83 14.13
N ASP A 276 4.00 13.17 15.04
CA ASP A 276 5.46 13.17 15.12
C ASP A 276 6.07 11.79 14.82
N LEU A 277 5.26 10.72 14.87
CA LEU A 277 5.63 9.34 14.61
C LEU A 277 4.41 8.54 14.14
N VAL A 278 4.61 7.55 13.26
CA VAL A 278 3.56 6.62 12.82
C VAL A 278 3.87 5.20 13.26
N ILE A 279 2.86 4.52 13.82
CA ILE A 279 2.87 3.07 14.07
C ILE A 279 2.01 2.39 13.01
N THR A 280 2.58 1.41 12.30
CA THR A 280 1.90 0.69 11.22
C THR A 280 2.31 -0.79 11.13
N ALA A 281 1.51 -1.60 10.42
CA ALA A 281 1.83 -3.00 10.14
C ALA A 281 2.84 -3.19 8.96
N GLY A 282 3.46 -2.14 8.45
CA GLY A 282 4.48 -2.29 7.40
C GLY A 282 3.94 -2.44 5.97
N GLY A 283 2.64 -2.17 5.75
CA GLY A 283 2.08 -2.12 4.40
C GLY A 283 2.62 -0.94 3.60
N HIS A 284 3.00 -1.18 2.34
CA HIS A 284 3.69 -0.19 1.50
C HIS A 284 2.94 1.15 1.38
N GLY A 285 1.60 1.13 1.20
CA GLY A 285 0.81 2.36 1.06
C GLY A 285 0.94 3.29 2.27
N THR A 286 0.76 2.75 3.48
CA THR A 286 0.88 3.51 4.73
C THR A 286 2.31 4.02 4.96
N ILE A 287 3.32 3.22 4.58
CA ILE A 287 4.72 3.64 4.64
C ILE A 287 4.95 4.84 3.72
N MET A 288 4.47 4.78 2.48
CA MET A 288 4.62 5.88 1.52
C MET A 288 3.92 7.15 1.99
N GLU A 289 2.71 7.05 2.53
CA GLU A 289 2.00 8.18 3.12
C GLU A 289 2.80 8.78 4.30
N SER A 290 3.29 7.94 5.22
CA SER A 290 4.07 8.39 6.38
C SER A 290 5.35 9.11 5.98
N LEU A 291 6.13 8.53 5.07
CA LEU A 291 7.41 9.11 4.60
C LEU A 291 7.20 10.39 3.77
N ALA A 292 6.12 10.46 2.98
CA ALA A 292 5.77 11.67 2.25
C ALA A 292 5.27 12.81 3.17
N PHE A 293 4.94 12.49 4.42
CA PHE A 293 4.65 13.45 5.48
C PHE A 293 5.84 13.68 6.44
N GLY A 294 7.00 13.08 6.17
CA GLY A 294 8.23 13.28 6.93
C GLY A 294 8.24 12.60 8.28
N LEU A 295 7.41 11.56 8.48
CA LEU A 295 7.22 10.90 9.76
C LEU A 295 8.09 9.66 9.90
N PRO A 296 8.85 9.50 10.99
CA PRO A 296 9.46 8.23 11.36
C PRO A 296 8.41 7.14 11.59
N ILE A 297 8.80 5.88 11.45
CA ILE A 297 7.87 4.76 11.45
C ILE A 297 8.29 3.70 12.47
N LEU A 298 7.36 3.28 13.33
CA LEU A 298 7.48 2.07 14.12
C LEU A 298 6.62 0.98 13.48
N SER A 299 7.26 -0.01 12.86
CA SER A 299 6.58 -1.01 12.03
C SER A 299 6.40 -2.34 12.75
N PHE A 300 5.17 -2.86 12.74
CA PHE A 300 4.79 -4.19 13.26
C PHE A 300 4.36 -5.08 12.10
N PRO A 301 5.30 -5.66 11.33
CA PRO A 301 4.94 -6.50 10.19
C PRO A 301 4.18 -7.76 10.63
N ASP A 302 3.19 -8.16 9.83
CA ASP A 302 2.51 -9.44 10.04
C ASP A 302 3.52 -10.58 9.88
N GLU A 303 3.56 -11.49 10.82
CA GLU A 303 4.45 -12.66 10.75
C GLU A 303 4.21 -13.47 9.48
N LYS A 304 5.29 -13.90 8.83
CA LYS A 304 5.28 -14.67 7.57
C LYS A 304 4.78 -13.88 6.35
N HIS A 305 4.58 -12.58 6.47
CA HIS A 305 4.27 -11.72 5.32
C HIS A 305 5.58 -11.11 4.77
N ALA A 306 6.18 -11.79 3.79
CA ALA A 306 7.52 -11.47 3.28
C ALA A 306 7.69 -10.00 2.87
N GLU A 307 6.68 -9.41 2.21
CA GLU A 307 6.72 -8.00 1.80
C GLU A 307 6.84 -7.06 3.01
N GLN A 308 5.99 -7.22 4.01
CA GLN A 308 5.98 -6.33 5.17
C GLN A 308 7.25 -6.48 6.01
N GLU A 309 7.75 -7.72 6.15
CA GLU A 309 9.02 -8.03 6.78
C GLU A 309 10.20 -7.34 6.08
N ASN A 310 10.22 -7.41 4.75
CA ASN A 310 11.24 -6.77 3.93
C ASN A 310 11.15 -5.24 4.03
N ASN A 311 9.95 -4.66 3.96
CA ASN A 311 9.72 -3.23 4.13
C ASN A 311 10.21 -2.76 5.50
N ALA A 312 9.80 -3.42 6.59
CA ALA A 312 10.20 -3.08 7.95
C ALA A 312 11.72 -3.18 8.15
N SER A 313 12.36 -4.20 7.58
CA SER A 313 13.81 -4.34 7.59
C SER A 313 14.51 -3.17 6.88
N VAL A 314 13.98 -2.73 5.74
CA VAL A 314 14.53 -1.59 5.00
C VAL A 314 14.34 -0.28 5.76
N LEU A 315 13.17 -0.06 6.43
CA LEU A 315 12.94 1.12 7.27
C LEU A 315 14.00 1.23 8.36
N GLU A 316 14.32 0.13 9.03
CA GLU A 316 15.33 0.09 10.10
C GLU A 316 16.75 0.31 9.57
N GLU A 317 17.15 -0.40 8.52
CA GLU A 317 18.47 -0.24 7.89
C GLU A 317 18.75 1.18 7.36
N ALA A 318 17.71 1.83 6.81
CA ALA A 318 17.82 3.19 6.29
C ALA A 318 17.74 4.26 7.39
N GLY A 319 17.29 3.89 8.59
CA GLY A 319 17.05 4.80 9.71
C GLY A 319 15.83 5.69 9.49
N TYR A 320 14.79 5.13 8.84
CA TYR A 320 13.48 5.78 8.71
C TYR A 320 12.53 5.37 9.84
N GLY A 321 12.94 4.44 10.68
CA GLY A 321 12.17 3.94 11.79
C GLY A 321 12.73 2.64 12.36
N LYS A 322 11.87 1.90 13.08
CA LYS A 322 12.24 0.63 13.72
C LYS A 322 11.24 -0.47 13.41
N ARG A 323 11.71 -1.71 13.47
CA ARG A 323 10.90 -2.92 13.31
C ARG A 323 10.58 -3.52 14.67
N MET A 324 9.30 -3.86 14.89
CA MET A 324 8.81 -4.53 16.10
C MET A 324 8.15 -5.86 15.77
N SER A 325 8.02 -6.72 16.76
CA SER A 325 7.18 -7.92 16.72
C SER A 325 5.84 -7.64 17.38
N TYR A 326 4.80 -8.38 17.01
CA TYR A 326 3.51 -8.40 17.73
C TYR A 326 3.65 -8.78 19.21
N LEU A 327 4.72 -9.52 19.55
CA LEU A 327 5.03 -9.95 20.93
C LEU A 327 5.91 -8.96 21.70
N THR A 328 6.24 -7.82 21.12
CA THR A 328 7.08 -6.81 21.79
C THR A 328 6.36 -6.27 23.02
N PRO A 329 6.99 -6.31 24.22
CA PRO A 329 6.41 -5.78 25.44
C PRO A 329 6.16 -4.27 25.37
N PRO A 330 5.12 -3.75 26.06
CA PRO A 330 4.78 -2.32 26.07
C PRO A 330 5.94 -1.40 26.47
N GLU A 331 6.78 -1.80 27.45
CA GLU A 331 7.93 -1.05 27.90
C GLU A 331 8.99 -0.88 26.80
N VAL A 332 9.18 -1.91 25.98
CA VAL A 332 10.11 -1.88 24.86
C VAL A 332 9.55 -1.01 23.73
N ILE A 333 8.24 -1.05 23.49
CA ILE A 333 7.56 -0.17 22.54
C ILE A 333 7.78 1.29 22.94
N LEU A 334 7.52 1.62 24.20
CA LEU A 334 7.72 2.96 24.75
C LEU A 334 9.18 3.41 24.64
N ALA A 335 10.14 2.54 25.00
CA ALA A 335 11.57 2.85 24.88
C ALA A 335 11.96 3.18 23.42
N CYS A 336 11.45 2.44 22.44
CA CYS A 336 11.69 2.71 21.02
C CYS A 336 11.04 4.02 20.55
N ILE A 337 9.84 4.35 21.04
CA ILE A 337 9.19 5.64 20.73
C ILE A 337 10.04 6.80 21.25
N ARG A 338 10.51 6.73 22.49
CA ARG A 338 11.39 7.74 23.09
C ARG A 338 12.70 7.88 22.32
N GLU A 339 13.36 6.77 21.98
CA GLU A 339 14.58 6.79 21.19
C GLU A 339 14.38 7.50 19.84
N ILE A 340 13.26 7.24 19.13
CA ILE A 340 12.95 7.91 17.87
C ILE A 340 12.73 9.42 18.06
N PHE A 341 12.15 9.84 19.18
CA PHE A 341 11.95 11.27 19.49
C PHE A 341 13.25 11.98 19.88
N GLU A 342 14.14 11.29 20.60
CA GLU A 342 15.42 11.83 21.09
C GLU A 342 16.50 11.87 20.01
N ASP A 343 16.52 10.90 19.08
CA ASP A 343 17.47 10.86 17.96
C ASP A 343 16.90 11.59 16.73
N GLU A 344 17.28 12.85 16.58
CA GLU A 344 16.91 13.69 15.42
C GLU A 344 17.27 13.10 14.05
N ASN A 345 18.14 12.09 13.97
CA ASN A 345 18.48 11.48 12.67
C ASN A 345 17.28 10.82 12.01
N TYR A 346 16.36 10.25 12.77
CA TYR A 346 15.13 9.70 12.22
C TYR A 346 14.30 10.78 11.52
N SER A 347 14.01 11.88 12.22
CA SER A 347 13.21 12.97 11.67
C SER A 347 13.92 13.71 10.53
N LYS A 348 15.24 13.90 10.59
CA LYS A 348 16.02 14.50 9.49
C LYS A 348 15.96 13.68 8.21
N LYS A 349 16.10 12.34 8.32
CA LYS A 349 16.05 11.45 7.17
C LYS A 349 14.65 11.38 6.57
N THR A 350 13.60 11.29 7.38
CA THR A 350 12.22 11.22 6.86
C THR A 350 11.75 12.55 6.28
N ARG A 351 12.15 13.69 6.84
CA ARG A 351 11.91 15.02 6.22
C ARG A 351 12.54 15.16 4.84
N ARG A 352 13.76 14.63 4.64
CA ARG A 352 14.38 14.58 3.32
C ARG A 352 13.54 13.78 2.32
N LEU A 353 12.89 12.69 2.75
CA LEU A 353 11.98 11.93 1.90
C LEU A 353 10.69 12.69 1.61
N MET A 354 10.17 13.44 2.55
CA MET A 354 9.03 14.35 2.32
C MET A 354 9.36 15.39 1.25
N GLU A 355 10.52 16.06 1.36
CA GLU A 355 10.99 17.02 0.36
C GLU A 355 11.16 16.35 -1.02
N LEU A 356 11.71 15.14 -1.04
CA LEU A 356 11.86 14.37 -2.28
C LEU A 356 10.49 13.98 -2.88
N ALA A 357 9.50 13.62 -2.06
CA ALA A 357 8.15 13.30 -2.53
C ALA A 357 7.47 14.51 -3.20
N GLU A 358 7.66 15.71 -2.65
CA GLU A 358 7.15 16.95 -3.24
C GLU A 358 7.80 17.25 -4.60
N VAL A 359 9.11 17.00 -4.75
CA VAL A 359 9.84 17.19 -6.01
C VAL A 359 9.44 16.16 -7.06
N LEU A 360 9.29 14.89 -6.66
CA LEU A 360 8.92 13.80 -7.57
C LEU A 360 7.49 13.97 -8.08
N ASP A 361 6.56 14.39 -7.23
CA ASP A 361 5.13 14.49 -7.52
C ASP A 361 4.60 13.25 -8.25
N GLY A 362 4.59 12.12 -7.55
CA GLY A 362 4.38 10.79 -8.14
C GLY A 362 3.20 10.70 -9.11
N PRO A 363 1.98 11.18 -8.76
CA PRO A 363 0.86 11.17 -9.69
C PRO A 363 1.11 11.96 -10.98
N ALA A 364 1.70 13.17 -10.87
CA ALA A 364 2.03 14.00 -12.04
C ALA A 364 3.17 13.38 -12.87
N ALA A 365 4.13 12.72 -12.22
CA ALA A 365 5.21 12.00 -12.91
C ALA A 365 4.66 10.84 -13.75
N VAL A 366 3.72 10.06 -13.21
CA VAL A 366 3.04 8.97 -13.97
C VAL A 366 2.26 9.54 -15.15
N ARG A 367 1.51 10.63 -14.94
CA ARG A 367 0.77 11.28 -16.03
C ARG A 367 1.71 11.70 -17.18
N LYS A 368 2.78 12.42 -16.86
CA LYS A 368 3.78 12.86 -17.86
C LYS A 368 4.40 11.68 -18.59
N PHE A 369 4.81 10.65 -17.85
CA PHE A 369 5.37 9.42 -18.43
C PHE A 369 4.43 8.79 -19.45
N LEU A 370 3.14 8.66 -19.14
CA LEU A 370 2.15 8.10 -20.07
C LEU A 370 1.87 9.01 -21.27
N GLU A 371 1.75 10.32 -21.05
CA GLU A 371 1.57 11.28 -22.13
C GLU A 371 2.74 11.26 -23.13
N GLU A 372 3.96 11.11 -22.64
CA GLU A 372 5.17 10.99 -23.49
C GLU A 372 5.17 9.68 -24.31
N LYS A 373 4.77 8.56 -23.68
CA LYS A 373 4.71 7.24 -24.34
C LYS A 373 3.60 7.15 -25.38
N HIS A 374 2.52 7.93 -25.23
CA HIS A 374 1.34 7.91 -26.09
C HIS A 374 1.15 9.20 -26.90
N ARG A 375 2.19 10.06 -26.97
CA ARG A 375 2.28 11.11 -27.97
C ARG A 375 2.56 10.47 -29.33
N GLY A 376 1.51 10.17 -30.08
CA GLY A 376 1.57 9.66 -31.45
C GLY A 376 0.70 10.47 -32.36
#